data_430aa5826a578f94b37ed1de5864e1c1
#
_entry.id   430aa5826a578f94b37ed1de5864e1c1
#
_cell.length_a   1.000
_cell.length_b   1.000
_cell.length_c   1.000
_cell.angle_alpha   90.00
_cell.angle_beta   90.00
_cell.angle_gamma   90.00
#
_symmetry.space_group_name_H-M   'P 1'
#
loop_
_entity.id
_entity.type
_entity.pdbx_description
1 polymer ?
#
loop_
_entity_poly.entity_id
_entity_poly.type
_entity_poly.pdbx_seq_one_letter_code
_entity_poly.pdbx_strand_id
1 'polypeptide(L)'
;MRLINFVGLFFLLFSFVVEGRNLPVRQLGKELRQHPRLLFSKQEEQRVRDLFGTEPLLDSLRASLMREAERLLSVPPQEDPRRKIKNTKDILPVSREQVYRMVNLTLAYRLSGDRRFAEKAERELIHVCNFSDWDPVHYLDVAEMTTAVAIGYDWLYDVLAPSTRQLVVHSIKTKALDLVVEEYKTGNADSWAKRETNWNVVCNTGMVLGALAIEEHYPELAKHIIGEAVRYI
;
A
#
# COMPACT_ATOMS: atom_id res chain seq x y z
N MET A 1 -12.94 17.68 -4.41
CA MET A 1 -13.24 17.71 -2.96
C MET A 1 -13.00 16.39 -2.23
N ARG A 2 -13.10 15.19 -2.87
CA ARG A 2 -12.88 13.87 -2.23
C ARG A 2 -11.41 13.56 -1.90
N LEU A 3 -10.46 14.06 -2.67
CA LEU A 3 -9.02 13.81 -2.48
C LEU A 3 -8.44 14.54 -1.25
N ILE A 4 -8.99 15.71 -0.91
CA ILE A 4 -8.46 16.58 0.15
C ILE A 4 -8.68 15.98 1.56
N ASN A 5 -9.80 15.30 1.78
CA ASN A 5 -10.10 14.69 3.09
C ASN A 5 -9.24 13.44 3.37
N PHE A 6 -8.80 12.74 2.33
CA PHE A 6 -7.98 11.53 2.45
C PHE A 6 -6.53 11.85 2.76
N VAL A 7 -5.98 12.82 2.05
CA VAL A 7 -4.62 13.33 2.31
C VAL A 7 -4.53 13.91 3.73
N GLY A 8 -5.58 14.59 4.20
CA GLY A 8 -5.64 15.12 5.56
C GLY A 8 -5.61 14.04 6.64
N LEU A 9 -6.34 12.93 6.47
CA LEU A 9 -6.34 11.81 7.42
C LEU A 9 -4.97 11.12 7.46
N PHE A 10 -4.35 10.92 6.31
CA PHE A 10 -3.04 10.29 6.19
C PHE A 10 -1.94 11.17 6.82
N PHE A 11 -1.96 12.50 6.59
CA PHE A 11 -1.00 13.43 7.18
C PHE A 11 -1.23 13.65 8.69
N LEU A 12 -2.48 13.66 9.18
CA LEU A 12 -2.74 13.81 10.62
C LEU A 12 -2.29 12.57 11.40
N LEU A 13 -2.50 11.36 10.89
CA LEU A 13 -1.96 10.14 11.50
C LEU A 13 -0.43 10.13 11.50
N PHE A 14 0.21 10.74 10.49
CA PHE A 14 1.66 10.86 10.38
C PHE A 14 2.25 11.98 11.25
N SER A 15 1.53 13.09 11.44
CA SER A 15 2.04 14.25 12.20
C SER A 15 2.21 13.97 13.70
N PHE A 16 1.48 13.00 14.25
CA PHE A 16 1.66 12.57 15.64
C PHE A 16 2.83 11.59 15.86
N VAL A 17 3.47 11.10 14.79
CA VAL A 17 4.55 10.09 14.85
C VAL A 17 5.94 10.70 14.63
N VAL A 18 6.03 11.94 14.15
CA VAL A 18 7.34 12.58 13.89
C VAL A 18 7.85 13.34 15.12
N GLU A 19 8.10 12.65 16.21
CA GLU A 19 9.27 12.98 17.02
C GLU A 19 10.49 12.34 16.33
N GLY A 20 11.26 13.20 15.66
CA GLY A 20 12.44 12.79 14.90
C GLY A 20 13.46 12.03 15.74
N ARG A 21 13.34 10.73 15.77
CA ARG A 21 14.46 9.86 16.13
C ARG A 21 15.13 9.45 14.84
N ASN A 22 16.35 9.95 14.65
CA ASN A 22 17.29 9.40 13.67
C ASN A 22 17.43 7.89 13.93
N LEU A 23 16.60 7.08 13.29
CA LEU A 23 16.75 5.63 13.32
C LEU A 23 17.98 5.32 12.46
N PRO A 24 19.06 4.79 13.04
CA PRO A 24 20.20 4.39 12.25
C PRO A 24 19.79 3.28 11.29
N VAL A 25 20.02 3.46 10.00
CA VAL A 25 19.82 2.47 8.92
C VAL A 25 20.46 1.09 9.24
N ARG A 26 21.32 1.02 10.24
CA ARG A 26 21.98 -0.20 10.72
C ARG A 26 21.08 -1.22 11.43
N GLN A 27 19.81 -0.91 11.71
CA GLN A 27 18.91 -1.85 12.39
C GLN A 27 17.89 -2.54 11.46
N LEU A 28 17.94 -2.30 10.16
CA LEU A 28 17.25 -3.13 9.18
C LEU A 28 17.88 -4.53 9.24
N GLY A 29 17.21 -5.50 9.85
CA GLY A 29 17.57 -6.90 9.72
C GLY A 29 17.86 -7.71 10.97
N LYS A 30 17.55 -7.24 12.20
CA LYS A 30 17.77 -8.09 13.39
C LYS A 30 16.53 -8.86 13.87
N GLU A 31 15.33 -8.34 13.64
CA GLU A 31 14.08 -9.10 13.88
C GLU A 31 13.02 -8.58 12.91
N LEU A 32 12.48 -9.47 12.07
CA LEU A 32 11.31 -9.17 11.25
C LEU A 32 10.15 -8.80 12.17
N ARG A 33 9.65 -7.58 12.03
CA ARG A 33 8.45 -7.17 12.76
C ARG A 33 7.27 -8.00 12.30
N GLN A 34 6.43 -8.41 13.23
CA GLN A 34 5.18 -9.09 12.90
C GLN A 34 4.22 -8.14 12.17
N HIS A 35 3.39 -8.68 11.29
CA HIS A 35 2.30 -7.93 10.69
C HIS A 35 1.24 -7.51 11.73
N PRO A 36 0.63 -6.34 11.58
CA PRO A 36 0.94 -5.29 10.60
C PRO A 36 2.21 -4.51 10.99
N ARG A 37 3.07 -4.25 10.02
CA ARG A 37 4.36 -3.57 10.19
C ARG A 37 4.51 -2.31 9.34
N LEU A 38 3.67 -2.14 8.31
CA LEU A 38 3.66 -0.98 7.45
C LEU A 38 2.81 0.14 8.05
N LEU A 39 3.35 1.35 8.12
CA LEU A 39 2.66 2.62 8.36
C LEU A 39 1.81 2.69 9.66
N PHE A 40 1.16 1.62 10.08
CA PHE A 40 0.22 1.63 11.20
C PHE A 40 0.29 0.31 11.99
N SER A 41 1.13 0.27 13.00
CA SER A 41 1.36 -0.89 13.86
C SER A 41 0.18 -1.17 14.81
N LYS A 42 0.17 -2.34 15.45
CA LYS A 42 -0.82 -2.67 16.51
C LYS A 42 -0.75 -1.70 17.69
N GLN A 43 0.45 -1.19 18.00
CA GLN A 43 0.63 -0.24 19.09
C GLN A 43 0.04 1.12 18.75
N GLU A 44 0.21 1.60 17.52
CA GLU A 44 -0.39 2.85 17.05
C GLU A 44 -1.90 2.74 16.94
N GLU A 45 -2.41 1.60 16.47
CA GLU A 45 -3.85 1.30 16.48
C GLU A 45 -4.43 1.43 17.88
N GLN A 46 -3.79 0.84 18.88
CA GLN A 46 -4.26 0.92 20.26
C GLN A 46 -4.26 2.37 20.76
N ARG A 47 -3.21 3.14 20.50
CA ARG A 47 -3.17 4.58 20.85
C ARG A 47 -4.33 5.38 20.25
N VAL A 48 -4.62 5.11 18.96
CA VAL A 48 -5.74 5.78 18.29
C VAL A 48 -7.09 5.38 18.91
N ARG A 49 -7.27 4.10 19.24
CA ARG A 49 -8.48 3.61 19.91
C ARG A 49 -8.68 4.24 21.28
N ASP A 50 -7.61 4.43 22.04
CA ASP A 50 -7.66 5.03 23.39
C ASP A 50 -8.07 6.50 23.38
N LEU A 51 -7.91 7.18 22.24
CA LEU A 51 -8.32 8.57 22.04
C LEU A 51 -9.79 8.74 21.60
N PHE A 52 -10.47 7.67 21.21
CA PHE A 52 -11.88 7.75 20.82
C PHE A 52 -12.75 8.17 22.02
N GLY A 53 -13.67 9.09 21.76
CA GLY A 53 -14.54 9.69 22.78
C GLY A 53 -13.90 10.85 23.55
N THR A 54 -12.60 11.10 23.40
CA THR A 54 -11.89 12.22 24.03
C THR A 54 -11.44 13.29 23.05
N GLU A 55 -11.27 12.92 21.77
CA GLU A 55 -10.79 13.79 20.69
C GLU A 55 -11.87 13.97 19.61
N PRO A 56 -12.67 15.05 19.62
CA PRO A 56 -13.82 15.23 18.71
C PRO A 56 -13.45 15.17 17.22
N LEU A 57 -12.25 15.67 16.85
CA LEU A 57 -11.77 15.60 15.47
C LEU A 57 -11.57 14.15 15.04
N LEU A 58 -10.94 13.33 15.90
CA LEU A 58 -10.69 11.93 15.63
C LEU A 58 -11.99 11.13 15.53
N ASP A 59 -12.96 11.41 16.36
CA ASP A 59 -14.30 10.80 16.30
C ASP A 59 -15.02 11.16 15.00
N SER A 60 -14.92 12.41 14.55
CA SER A 60 -15.45 12.86 13.26
C SER A 60 -14.79 12.15 12.07
N LEU A 61 -13.47 12.01 12.10
CA LEU A 61 -12.71 11.28 11.07
C LEU A 61 -13.08 9.80 11.05
N ARG A 62 -13.18 9.15 12.22
CA ARG A 62 -13.66 7.78 12.36
C ARG A 62 -15.06 7.61 11.77
N ALA A 63 -15.99 8.50 12.11
CA ALA A 63 -17.35 8.44 11.57
C ALA A 63 -17.36 8.57 10.04
N SER A 64 -16.50 9.41 9.46
CA SER A 64 -16.36 9.58 8.01
C SER A 64 -15.77 8.34 7.34
N LEU A 65 -14.73 7.75 7.95
CA LEU A 65 -14.13 6.48 7.52
C LEU A 65 -15.18 5.35 7.48
N MET A 66 -15.94 5.20 8.56
CA MET A 66 -16.95 4.14 8.65
C MET A 66 -18.05 4.30 7.60
N ARG A 67 -18.53 5.53 7.37
CA ARG A 67 -19.51 5.78 6.30
C ARG A 67 -18.97 5.43 4.92
N GLU A 68 -17.72 5.79 4.66
CA GLU A 68 -17.10 5.48 3.35
C GLU A 68 -16.85 3.98 3.18
N ALA A 69 -16.34 3.31 4.21
CA ALA A 69 -16.15 1.87 4.17
C ALA A 69 -17.47 1.11 3.96
N GLU A 70 -18.55 1.54 4.63
CA GLU A 70 -19.89 0.96 4.41
C GLU A 70 -20.38 1.16 2.97
N ARG A 71 -20.16 2.35 2.39
CA ARG A 71 -20.47 2.61 0.98
C ARG A 71 -19.68 1.66 0.04
N LEU A 72 -18.41 1.43 0.34
CA LEU A 72 -17.55 0.57 -0.46
C LEU A 72 -17.95 -0.91 -0.46
N LEU A 73 -18.69 -1.39 0.54
CA LEU A 73 -19.18 -2.77 0.57
C LEU A 73 -20.03 -3.12 -0.66
N SER A 74 -20.83 -2.17 -1.16
CA SER A 74 -21.71 -2.34 -2.31
C SER A 74 -21.05 -2.04 -3.66
N VAL A 75 -19.86 -1.43 -3.68
CA VAL A 75 -19.16 -1.10 -4.93
C VAL A 75 -18.49 -2.36 -5.50
N PRO A 76 -18.69 -2.68 -6.79
CA PRO A 76 -18.01 -3.83 -7.39
C PRO A 76 -16.49 -3.63 -7.42
N PRO A 77 -15.71 -4.74 -7.46
CA PRO A 77 -14.26 -4.66 -7.64
C PRO A 77 -13.89 -3.91 -8.91
N GLN A 78 -12.72 -3.28 -8.88
CA GLN A 78 -12.16 -2.56 -10.01
C GLN A 78 -11.82 -3.52 -11.15
N GLU A 79 -12.32 -3.24 -12.34
CA GLU A 79 -11.97 -4.02 -13.52
C GLU A 79 -10.72 -3.43 -14.22
N ASP A 80 -9.96 -4.30 -14.89
CA ASP A 80 -8.91 -3.86 -15.78
C ASP A 80 -9.53 -3.18 -17.01
N PRO A 81 -9.39 -1.86 -17.21
CA PRO A 81 -10.04 -1.14 -18.28
C PRO A 81 -9.52 -1.57 -19.66
N ARG A 82 -8.32 -2.13 -19.73
CA ARG A 82 -7.68 -2.60 -20.97
C ARG A 82 -8.44 -3.77 -21.61
N ARG A 83 -9.24 -4.49 -20.81
CA ARG A 83 -10.12 -5.58 -21.31
C ARG A 83 -11.33 -5.07 -22.09
N LYS A 84 -11.78 -3.83 -21.81
CA LYS A 84 -13.03 -3.28 -22.38
C LYS A 84 -12.82 -2.16 -23.37
N ILE A 85 -11.76 -1.39 -23.21
CA ILE A 85 -11.49 -0.19 -24.01
C ILE A 85 -10.27 -0.45 -24.89
N LYS A 86 -10.52 -0.53 -26.23
CA LYS A 86 -9.43 -0.64 -27.19
C LYS A 86 -8.49 0.57 -27.07
N ASN A 87 -7.18 0.31 -27.05
CA ASN A 87 -6.12 1.31 -26.99
C ASN A 87 -5.96 2.03 -25.65
N THR A 88 -6.68 1.67 -24.59
CA THR A 88 -6.35 2.12 -23.24
C THR A 88 -5.18 1.30 -22.71
N LYS A 89 -4.10 1.98 -22.32
CA LYS A 89 -2.92 1.36 -21.71
C LYS A 89 -2.80 1.73 -20.23
N ASP A 90 -3.30 2.91 -19.86
CA ASP A 90 -3.18 3.51 -18.54
C ASP A 90 -4.22 2.91 -17.55
N ILE A 91 -3.74 2.34 -16.46
CA ILE A 91 -4.56 1.88 -15.34
C ILE A 91 -4.36 2.73 -14.08
N LEU A 92 -3.66 3.85 -14.17
CA LEU A 92 -3.37 4.73 -13.03
C LEU A 92 -4.62 5.14 -12.23
N PRO A 93 -5.75 5.50 -12.87
CA PRO A 93 -6.98 5.76 -12.13
C PRO A 93 -7.47 4.57 -11.30
N VAL A 94 -7.28 3.34 -11.83
CA VAL A 94 -7.63 2.10 -11.14
C VAL A 94 -6.69 1.87 -9.96
N SER A 95 -5.38 2.04 -10.14
CA SER A 95 -4.38 1.88 -9.08
C SER A 95 -4.63 2.87 -7.93
N ARG A 96 -4.92 4.11 -8.23
CA ARG A 96 -5.26 5.16 -7.24
C ARG A 96 -6.55 4.88 -6.49
N GLU A 97 -7.58 4.49 -7.21
CA GLU A 97 -8.84 4.09 -6.58
C GLU A 97 -8.62 2.84 -5.70
N GLN A 98 -7.71 1.93 -6.09
CA GLN A 98 -7.39 0.76 -5.29
C GLN A 98 -6.68 1.13 -3.99
N VAL A 99 -5.74 2.09 -4.00
CA VAL A 99 -5.15 2.64 -2.77
C VAL A 99 -6.25 3.20 -1.86
N TYR A 100 -7.14 4.02 -2.43
CA TYR A 100 -8.24 4.60 -1.68
C TYR A 100 -9.15 3.55 -1.02
N ARG A 101 -9.58 2.54 -1.78
CA ARG A 101 -10.44 1.46 -1.27
C ARG A 101 -9.72 0.65 -0.20
N MET A 102 -8.49 0.28 -0.46
CA MET A 102 -7.72 -0.59 0.42
C MET A 102 -7.51 0.07 1.78
N VAL A 103 -7.07 1.33 1.80
CA VAL A 103 -6.87 2.05 3.07
C VAL A 103 -8.20 2.21 3.83
N ASN A 104 -9.30 2.59 3.18
CA ASN A 104 -10.58 2.77 3.86
C ASN A 104 -11.13 1.46 4.44
N LEU A 105 -11.12 0.37 3.66
CA LEU A 105 -11.67 -0.91 4.10
C LEU A 105 -10.81 -1.55 5.20
N THR A 106 -9.49 -1.56 5.03
CA THR A 106 -8.60 -2.20 5.99
C THR A 106 -8.53 -1.43 7.30
N LEU A 107 -8.49 -0.09 7.25
CA LEU A 107 -8.52 0.73 8.45
C LEU A 107 -9.86 0.62 9.17
N ALA A 108 -10.98 0.60 8.44
CA ALA A 108 -12.31 0.38 9.03
C ALA A 108 -12.38 -0.98 9.75
N TYR A 109 -11.86 -2.05 9.12
CA TYR A 109 -11.75 -3.35 9.78
C TYR A 109 -10.92 -3.27 11.05
N ARG A 110 -9.72 -2.72 10.97
CA ARG A 110 -8.80 -2.64 12.10
C ARG A 110 -9.37 -1.83 13.26
N LEU A 111 -10.10 -0.74 12.98
CA LEU A 111 -10.68 0.09 14.03
C LEU A 111 -12.03 -0.40 14.58
N SER A 112 -12.77 -1.23 13.85
CA SER A 112 -14.10 -1.73 14.27
C SER A 112 -14.11 -3.21 14.64
N GLY A 113 -13.24 -4.02 14.02
CA GLY A 113 -13.29 -5.48 14.07
C GLY A 113 -14.36 -6.09 13.13
N ASP A 114 -15.10 -5.28 12.36
CA ASP A 114 -16.14 -5.76 11.45
C ASP A 114 -15.54 -6.47 10.24
N ARG A 115 -15.69 -7.79 10.20
CA ARG A 115 -15.13 -8.66 9.19
C ARG A 115 -15.62 -8.38 7.76
N ARG A 116 -16.79 -7.78 7.59
CA ARG A 116 -17.33 -7.42 6.26
C ARG A 116 -16.34 -6.55 5.48
N PHE A 117 -15.65 -5.64 6.17
CA PHE A 117 -14.65 -4.79 5.54
C PHE A 117 -13.40 -5.58 5.12
N ALA A 118 -12.92 -6.49 5.95
CA ALA A 118 -11.78 -7.35 5.61
C ALA A 118 -12.10 -8.27 4.43
N GLU A 119 -13.28 -8.90 4.42
CA GLU A 119 -13.74 -9.78 3.34
C GLU A 119 -13.90 -9.00 2.02
N LYS A 120 -14.38 -7.76 2.08
CA LYS A 120 -14.46 -6.90 0.90
C LYS A 120 -13.08 -6.54 0.38
N ALA A 121 -12.16 -6.16 1.26
CA ALA A 121 -10.77 -5.84 0.90
C ALA A 121 -10.05 -7.06 0.31
N GLU A 122 -10.25 -8.26 0.86
CA GLU A 122 -9.69 -9.49 0.31
C GLU A 122 -10.19 -9.76 -1.11
N ARG A 123 -11.48 -9.57 -1.39
CA ARG A 123 -12.03 -9.68 -2.76
C ARG A 123 -11.38 -8.68 -3.72
N GLU A 124 -11.14 -7.45 -3.29
CA GLU A 124 -10.43 -6.43 -4.08
C GLU A 124 -8.98 -6.87 -4.36
N LEU A 125 -8.25 -7.38 -3.35
CA LEU A 125 -6.90 -7.91 -3.51
C LEU A 125 -6.85 -9.04 -4.55
N ILE A 126 -7.72 -10.04 -4.41
CA ILE A 126 -7.80 -11.17 -5.35
C ILE A 126 -8.03 -10.65 -6.77
N HIS A 127 -8.90 -9.66 -6.92
CA HIS A 127 -9.27 -9.15 -8.23
C HIS A 127 -8.09 -8.47 -8.94
N VAL A 128 -7.41 -7.51 -8.28
CA VAL A 128 -6.30 -6.76 -8.90
C VAL A 128 -5.03 -7.61 -9.05
N CYS A 129 -4.82 -8.58 -8.17
CA CYS A 129 -3.73 -9.54 -8.30
C CYS A 129 -3.90 -10.47 -9.50
N ASN A 130 -5.12 -10.68 -9.99
CA ASN A 130 -5.42 -11.44 -11.21
C ASN A 130 -5.35 -10.60 -12.51
N PHE A 131 -5.02 -9.33 -12.47
CA PHE A 131 -4.67 -8.59 -13.68
C PHE A 131 -3.41 -9.21 -14.31
N SER A 132 -3.28 -9.14 -15.64
CA SER A 132 -2.10 -9.68 -16.34
C SER A 132 -0.79 -9.04 -15.86
N ASP A 133 -0.82 -7.75 -15.69
CA ASP A 133 0.25 -6.89 -15.20
C ASP A 133 -0.35 -5.61 -14.58
N TRP A 134 0.49 -4.73 -14.03
CA TRP A 134 0.09 -3.44 -13.49
C TRP A 134 0.63 -2.26 -14.30
N ASP A 135 0.73 -2.39 -15.62
CA ASP A 135 1.25 -1.44 -16.59
C ASP A 135 2.71 -1.00 -16.30
N PRO A 136 3.68 -1.88 -16.54
CA PRO A 136 5.09 -1.56 -16.28
C PRO A 136 5.67 -0.48 -17.21
N VAL A 137 4.98 -0.12 -18.28
CA VAL A 137 5.39 0.97 -19.18
C VAL A 137 5.21 2.32 -18.51
N HIS A 138 4.12 2.48 -17.74
CA HIS A 138 3.84 3.68 -16.96
C HIS A 138 3.99 3.40 -15.48
N TYR A 139 5.18 3.26 -15.00
CA TYR A 139 5.52 2.67 -13.69
C TYR A 139 4.84 3.28 -12.45
N LEU A 140 4.21 4.45 -12.55
CA LEU A 140 3.34 4.99 -11.49
C LEU A 140 2.16 4.05 -11.18
N ASP A 141 1.62 3.39 -12.19
CA ASP A 141 0.52 2.43 -12.04
C ASP A 141 0.96 1.25 -11.19
N VAL A 142 2.15 0.71 -11.49
CA VAL A 142 2.78 -0.36 -10.71
C VAL A 142 3.00 0.08 -9.27
N ALA A 143 3.54 1.28 -9.06
CA ALA A 143 3.90 1.77 -7.74
C ALA A 143 2.67 1.98 -6.85
N GLU A 144 1.63 2.62 -7.38
CA GLU A 144 0.39 2.85 -6.65
C GLU A 144 -0.39 1.55 -6.40
N MET A 145 -0.44 0.64 -7.38
CA MET A 145 -1.04 -0.68 -7.18
C MET A 145 -0.27 -1.50 -6.14
N THR A 146 1.05 -1.47 -6.18
CA THR A 146 1.89 -2.15 -5.18
C THR A 146 1.64 -1.60 -3.78
N THR A 147 1.51 -0.28 -3.65
CA THR A 147 1.16 0.38 -2.38
C THR A 147 -0.18 -0.13 -1.84
N ALA A 148 -1.21 -0.18 -2.69
CA ALA A 148 -2.53 -0.68 -2.30
C ALA A 148 -2.48 -2.13 -1.84
N VAL A 149 -1.82 -2.98 -2.63
CA VAL A 149 -1.74 -4.43 -2.38
C VAL A 149 -0.88 -4.73 -1.15
N ALA A 150 0.23 -4.00 -0.95
CA ALA A 150 1.08 -4.12 0.22
C ALA A 150 0.36 -3.73 1.52
N ILE A 151 -0.36 -2.61 1.53
CA ILE A 151 -1.19 -2.19 2.68
C ILE A 151 -2.27 -3.23 2.97
N GLY A 152 -2.99 -3.70 1.96
CA GLY A 152 -4.03 -4.70 2.13
C GLY A 152 -3.49 -6.01 2.71
N TYR A 153 -2.37 -6.49 2.19
CA TYR A 153 -1.69 -7.68 2.66
C TYR A 153 -1.24 -7.54 4.12
N ASP A 154 -0.53 -6.47 4.43
CA ASP A 154 0.06 -6.26 5.74
C ASP A 154 -1.00 -6.04 6.83
N TRP A 155 -1.99 -5.20 6.54
CA TRP A 155 -3.00 -4.82 7.52
C TRP A 155 -4.08 -5.89 7.77
N LEU A 156 -4.23 -6.83 6.83
CA LEU A 156 -5.16 -7.95 6.93
C LEU A 156 -4.47 -9.30 7.12
N TYR A 157 -3.14 -9.33 7.29
CA TYR A 157 -2.34 -10.56 7.27
C TYR A 157 -2.94 -11.70 8.09
N ASP A 158 -3.37 -11.40 9.32
CA ASP A 158 -3.89 -12.39 10.26
C ASP A 158 -5.25 -13.00 9.83
N VAL A 159 -5.99 -12.33 8.93
CA VAL A 159 -7.34 -12.72 8.52
C VAL A 159 -7.48 -13.10 7.05
N LEU A 160 -6.46 -12.83 6.23
CA LEU A 160 -6.43 -13.28 4.83
C LEU A 160 -6.32 -14.80 4.72
N ALA A 161 -7.04 -15.37 3.76
CA ALA A 161 -6.86 -16.78 3.41
C ALA A 161 -5.41 -17.07 2.99
N PRO A 162 -4.86 -18.26 3.31
CA PRO A 162 -3.51 -18.62 2.89
C PRO A 162 -3.28 -18.53 1.38
N SER A 163 -4.27 -18.89 0.57
CA SER A 163 -4.22 -18.77 -0.89
C SER A 163 -4.14 -17.32 -1.35
N THR A 164 -4.88 -16.42 -0.69
CA THR A 164 -4.82 -14.98 -0.99
C THR A 164 -3.45 -14.41 -0.64
N ARG A 165 -2.88 -14.80 0.51
CA ARG A 165 -1.52 -14.38 0.87
C ARG A 165 -0.49 -14.82 -0.17
N GLN A 166 -0.55 -16.07 -0.63
CA GLN A 166 0.34 -16.58 -1.69
C GLN A 166 0.17 -15.82 -3.00
N LEU A 167 -1.06 -15.55 -3.41
CA LEU A 167 -1.38 -14.78 -4.62
C LEU A 167 -0.80 -13.36 -4.54
N VAL A 168 -0.97 -12.69 -3.40
CA VAL A 168 -0.44 -11.34 -3.19
C VAL A 168 1.08 -11.32 -3.22
N VAL A 169 1.74 -12.22 -2.49
CA VAL A 169 3.21 -12.34 -2.47
C VAL A 169 3.75 -12.56 -3.87
N HIS A 170 3.16 -13.49 -4.64
CA HIS A 170 3.52 -13.74 -6.03
C HIS A 170 3.33 -12.49 -6.90
N SER A 171 2.20 -11.80 -6.76
CA SER A 171 1.87 -10.62 -7.56
C SER A 171 2.81 -9.45 -7.28
N ILE A 172 3.07 -9.12 -6.02
CA ILE A 172 4.03 -8.07 -5.65
C ILE A 172 5.40 -8.41 -6.24
N LYS A 173 5.87 -9.64 -6.06
CA LYS A 173 7.17 -10.05 -6.58
C LYS A 173 7.25 -9.87 -8.09
N THR A 174 6.35 -10.51 -8.84
CA THR A 174 6.48 -10.64 -10.29
C THR A 174 6.01 -9.43 -11.08
N LYS A 175 5.03 -8.68 -10.57
CA LYS A 175 4.45 -7.51 -11.26
C LYS A 175 5.07 -6.18 -10.85
N ALA A 176 5.91 -6.17 -9.79
CA ALA A 176 6.56 -4.96 -9.31
C ALA A 176 8.05 -5.16 -9.00
N LEU A 177 8.40 -6.02 -8.02
CA LEU A 177 9.75 -6.04 -7.48
C LEU A 177 10.80 -6.61 -8.45
N ASP A 178 10.47 -7.64 -9.22
CA ASP A 178 11.39 -8.19 -10.23
C ASP A 178 11.64 -7.15 -11.35
N LEU A 179 10.64 -6.32 -11.67
CA LEU A 179 10.74 -5.29 -12.71
C LEU A 179 11.63 -4.12 -12.27
N VAL A 180 11.52 -3.68 -11.01
CA VAL A 180 12.35 -2.57 -10.51
C VAL A 180 13.81 -2.95 -10.39
N VAL A 181 14.12 -4.21 -10.12
CA VAL A 181 15.53 -4.67 -10.10
C VAL A 181 16.21 -4.43 -11.44
N GLU A 182 15.51 -4.70 -12.54
CA GLU A 182 16.05 -4.43 -13.88
C GLU A 182 16.16 -2.90 -14.15
N GLU A 183 15.23 -2.11 -13.68
CA GLU A 183 15.27 -0.65 -13.79
C GLU A 183 16.49 -0.05 -13.04
N TYR A 184 16.76 -0.52 -11.82
CA TYR A 184 17.94 -0.08 -11.06
C TYR A 184 19.25 -0.45 -11.73
N LYS A 185 19.34 -1.62 -12.39
CA LYS A 185 20.54 -2.09 -13.09
C LYS A 185 20.79 -1.33 -14.39
N THR A 186 19.75 -1.22 -15.21
CA THR A 186 19.85 -0.69 -16.57
C THR A 186 19.67 0.80 -16.65
N GLY A 187 19.04 1.40 -15.65
CA GLY A 187 18.59 2.79 -15.63
C GLY A 187 19.66 3.77 -16.05
N ASN A 188 19.43 4.38 -17.21
CA ASN A 188 20.16 5.55 -17.65
C ASN A 188 19.74 6.79 -16.83
N ALA A 189 20.34 7.95 -17.09
CA ALA A 189 20.02 9.19 -16.39
C ALA A 189 18.54 9.63 -16.57
N ASP A 190 17.86 9.07 -17.57
CA ASP A 190 16.46 9.36 -17.86
C ASP A 190 15.46 8.43 -17.15
N SER A 191 15.95 7.41 -16.44
CA SER A 191 15.12 6.51 -15.63
C SER A 191 14.36 7.28 -14.56
N TRP A 192 13.08 6.95 -14.37
CA TRP A 192 12.28 7.51 -13.28
C TRP A 192 12.92 7.29 -11.90
N ALA A 193 13.68 6.20 -11.73
CA ALA A 193 14.35 5.87 -10.49
C ALA A 193 15.47 6.84 -10.12
N LYS A 194 16.02 7.57 -11.08
CA LYS A 194 17.17 8.46 -10.92
C LYS A 194 16.87 9.95 -11.14
N ARG A 195 15.68 10.27 -11.65
CA ARG A 195 15.26 11.66 -11.89
C ARG A 195 14.80 12.32 -10.59
N GLU A 196 15.14 13.60 -10.40
CA GLU A 196 14.63 14.45 -9.33
C GLU A 196 13.19 14.90 -9.63
N THR A 197 12.25 13.96 -9.68
CA THR A 197 10.84 14.20 -9.95
C THR A 197 9.96 13.45 -8.95
N ASN A 198 8.67 13.82 -8.88
CA ASN A 198 7.71 13.10 -8.05
C ASN A 198 7.59 11.61 -8.42
N TRP A 199 7.89 11.22 -9.65
CA TRP A 199 7.92 9.83 -10.07
C TRP A 199 8.94 9.02 -9.28
N ASN A 200 10.14 9.58 -9.08
CA ASN A 200 11.17 8.94 -8.26
C ASN A 200 10.62 8.60 -6.87
N VAL A 201 10.07 9.59 -6.17
CA VAL A 201 9.56 9.41 -4.81
C VAL A 201 8.40 8.41 -4.77
N VAL A 202 7.41 8.56 -5.65
CA VAL A 202 6.22 7.69 -5.67
C VAL A 202 6.60 6.26 -6.00
N CYS A 203 7.40 6.05 -7.06
CA CYS A 203 7.76 4.72 -7.50
C CYS A 203 8.65 4.00 -6.47
N ASN A 204 9.70 4.66 -5.99
CA ASN A 204 10.55 4.06 -4.96
C ASN A 204 9.80 3.76 -3.66
N THR A 205 8.89 4.66 -3.24
CA THR A 205 8.06 4.41 -2.05
C THR A 205 7.17 3.17 -2.24
N GLY A 206 6.51 3.03 -3.38
CA GLY A 206 5.69 1.84 -3.69
C GLY A 206 6.51 0.56 -3.66
N MET A 207 7.73 0.58 -4.22
CA MET A 207 8.62 -0.58 -4.21
C MET A 207 9.11 -0.93 -2.81
N VAL A 208 9.46 0.07 -1.99
CA VAL A 208 9.85 -0.14 -0.59
C VAL A 208 8.70 -0.74 0.22
N LEU A 209 7.48 -0.22 0.07
CA LEU A 209 6.30 -0.79 0.76
C LEU A 209 6.04 -2.23 0.33
N GLY A 210 6.11 -2.53 -0.97
CA GLY A 210 6.00 -3.89 -1.48
C GLY A 210 7.09 -4.82 -0.95
N ALA A 211 8.34 -4.38 -0.94
CA ALA A 211 9.47 -5.14 -0.44
C ALA A 211 9.34 -5.43 1.07
N LEU A 212 8.98 -4.44 1.86
CA LEU A 212 8.74 -4.60 3.30
C LEU A 212 7.54 -5.51 3.59
N ALA A 213 6.49 -5.45 2.76
CA ALA A 213 5.30 -6.28 2.96
C ALA A 213 5.59 -7.78 2.87
N ILE A 214 6.52 -8.19 1.98
CA ILE A 214 6.82 -9.60 1.70
C ILE A 214 8.27 -10.00 2.05
N GLU A 215 8.93 -9.23 2.91
CA GLU A 215 10.35 -9.40 3.28
C GLU A 215 10.66 -10.81 3.81
N GLU A 216 9.76 -11.43 4.56
CA GLU A 216 9.93 -12.79 5.10
C GLU A 216 10.05 -13.87 4.03
N HIS A 217 9.49 -13.61 2.84
CA HIS A 217 9.57 -14.52 1.69
C HIS A 217 10.81 -14.29 0.83
N TYR A 218 11.28 -13.03 0.75
CA TYR A 218 12.37 -12.62 -0.15
C TYR A 218 13.29 -11.59 0.51
N PRO A 219 14.00 -11.94 1.61
CA PRO A 219 14.78 -10.98 2.42
C PRO A 219 15.89 -10.29 1.63
N GLU A 220 16.62 -11.02 0.78
CA GLU A 220 17.71 -10.42 -0.01
C GLU A 220 17.18 -9.47 -1.11
N LEU A 221 16.04 -9.81 -1.72
CA LEU A 221 15.38 -8.92 -2.68
C LEU A 221 14.91 -7.64 -1.99
N ALA A 222 14.26 -7.76 -0.83
CA ALA A 222 13.80 -6.62 -0.05
C ALA A 222 14.96 -5.70 0.35
N LYS A 223 16.04 -6.27 0.87
CA LYS A 223 17.26 -5.54 1.23
C LYS A 223 17.86 -4.79 0.03
N HIS A 224 17.93 -5.44 -1.12
CA HIS A 224 18.45 -4.83 -2.34
C HIS A 224 17.58 -3.64 -2.77
N ILE A 225 16.26 -3.82 -2.86
CA ILE A 225 15.32 -2.77 -3.29
C ILE A 225 15.34 -1.58 -2.33
N ILE A 226 15.29 -1.83 -1.02
CA ILE A 226 15.34 -0.76 -0.02
C ILE A 226 16.66 0.00 -0.10
N GLY A 227 17.78 -0.72 -0.28
CA GLY A 227 19.10 -0.11 -0.43
C GLY A 227 19.21 0.80 -1.65
N GLU A 228 18.70 0.36 -2.81
CA GLU A 228 18.70 1.18 -4.03
C GLU A 228 17.71 2.36 -3.93
N ALA A 229 16.51 2.15 -3.39
CA ALA A 229 15.53 3.23 -3.21
C ALA A 229 16.08 4.35 -2.32
N VAL A 230 16.70 4.02 -1.17
CA VAL A 230 17.33 5.01 -0.27
C VAL A 230 18.47 5.74 -0.95
N ARG A 231 19.16 5.12 -1.90
CA ARG A 231 20.24 5.75 -2.66
C ARG A 231 19.75 6.82 -3.64
N TYR A 232 18.52 6.65 -4.18
CA TYR A 232 17.99 7.51 -5.24
C TYR A 232 16.93 8.52 -4.77
N ILE A 233 16.38 8.39 -3.55
CA ILE A 233 15.51 9.40 -2.92
C ILE A 233 16.34 10.43 -2.14
#